data_e3276052eddfc9d20e65425a908aa310
#
_entry.id   e3276052eddfc9d20e65425a908aa310
#
_cell.length_a   1.000
_cell.length_b   1.000
_cell.length_c   1.000
_cell.angle_alpha   90.00
_cell.angle_beta   90.00
_cell.angle_gamma   90.00
#
_symmetry.space_group_name_H-M   'P 1'
#
loop_
_entity.id
_entity.type
_entity.pdbx_description
1 polymer ?
#
loop_
_entity_poly.entity_id
_entity_poly.type
_entity_poly.pdbx_seq_one_letter_code
_entity_poly.pdbx_strand_id
1 'polypeptide(L)'
;MREAMTAGKKIQGRKRHLLVDTQGLLISVKVLGADIGDREGGKEVLHPLVGKLPRLQVIWADSGYAGDPFKQWVKAHVQVRLDIVNHPWTGIRAVWVKEGEEVDWDAIIPKGFHILPRRWVIERTNAWITHNRRLSRDFEGTHTSGEAFIYLAMMRLMVSRLARARP
;
A
#
# COMPACT_ATOMS: atom_id res chain seq x y z
N MET A 1 27.58 -2.54 -1.20
CA MET A 1 26.10 -2.52 -1.22
C MET A 1 25.68 -1.07 -1.32
N ARG A 2 25.06 -0.63 -2.41
CA ARG A 2 24.60 0.78 -2.52
C ARG A 2 23.32 0.89 -1.69
N GLU A 3 23.33 1.75 -0.69
CA GLU A 3 22.16 2.06 0.11
C GLU A 3 21.21 2.94 -0.70
N ALA A 4 19.97 2.46 -0.84
CA ALA A 4 18.94 3.15 -1.58
C ALA A 4 18.28 4.23 -0.69
N MET A 5 18.08 5.44 -1.24
CA MET A 5 17.47 6.58 -0.54
C MET A 5 16.12 6.92 -1.13
N THR A 6 15.13 7.22 -0.31
CA THR A 6 13.82 7.71 -0.77
C THR A 6 13.94 9.13 -1.33
N ALA A 7 13.51 9.34 -2.57
CA ALA A 7 13.41 10.66 -3.18
C ALA A 7 12.55 11.59 -2.30
N GLY A 8 13.14 12.70 -1.86
CA GLY A 8 12.46 13.71 -1.04
C GLY A 8 12.65 13.62 0.47
N LYS A 9 12.90 12.44 1.06
CA LYS A 9 13.10 12.30 2.53
C LYS A 9 14.51 11.90 2.95
N LYS A 10 15.43 11.63 2.03
CA LYS A 10 16.81 11.15 2.27
C LYS A 10 16.89 9.99 3.29
N ILE A 11 15.87 9.13 3.33
CA ILE A 11 15.80 7.99 4.23
C ILE A 11 16.35 6.78 3.51
N GLN A 12 17.38 6.17 4.08
CA GLN A 12 17.88 4.87 3.66
C GLN A 12 16.95 3.78 4.17
N GLY A 13 16.65 2.77 3.35
CA GLY A 13 15.80 1.69 3.78
C GLY A 13 15.15 0.93 2.63
N ARG A 14 14.16 0.14 2.99
CA ARG A 14 13.36 -0.65 2.06
C ARG A 14 11.89 -0.36 2.21
N LYS A 15 11.17 -0.44 1.09
CA LYS A 15 9.72 -0.35 1.05
C LYS A 15 9.12 -1.75 0.93
N ARG A 16 8.02 -1.99 1.65
CA ARG A 16 7.22 -3.20 1.52
C ARG A 16 5.98 -2.85 0.71
N HIS A 17 5.86 -3.41 -0.48
CA HIS A 17 4.67 -3.29 -1.31
C HIS A 17 3.82 -4.54 -1.09
N LEU A 18 2.60 -4.37 -0.61
CA LEU A 18 1.70 -5.45 -0.21
C LEU A 18 0.45 -5.43 -1.08
N LEU A 19 0.04 -6.58 -1.57
CA LEU A 19 -1.31 -6.82 -2.08
C LEU A 19 -2.04 -7.72 -1.09
N VAL A 20 -3.19 -7.28 -0.62
CA VAL A 20 -4.01 -7.99 0.37
C VAL A 20 -5.45 -8.12 -0.12
N ASP A 21 -6.16 -9.11 0.39
CA ASP A 21 -7.60 -9.25 0.16
C ASP A 21 -8.42 -8.25 1.02
N THR A 22 -9.72 -8.28 0.91
CA THR A 22 -10.64 -7.41 1.66
C THR A 22 -10.61 -7.66 3.17
N GLN A 23 -10.07 -8.80 3.61
CA GLN A 23 -9.88 -9.15 5.01
C GLN A 23 -8.47 -8.81 5.52
N GLY A 24 -7.60 -8.26 4.67
CA GLY A 24 -6.22 -7.94 4.98
C GLY A 24 -5.28 -9.14 4.96
N LEU A 25 -5.70 -10.28 4.40
CA LEU A 25 -4.82 -11.42 4.22
C LEU A 25 -3.92 -11.20 3.02
N LEU A 26 -2.65 -11.55 3.18
CA LEU A 26 -1.62 -11.31 2.18
C LEU A 26 -1.83 -12.20 0.94
N ILE A 27 -1.88 -11.58 -0.23
CA ILE A 27 -1.86 -12.24 -1.54
C ILE A 27 -0.45 -12.24 -2.11
N SER A 28 0.22 -11.08 -2.07
CA SER A 28 1.58 -10.92 -2.58
C SER A 28 2.32 -9.81 -1.83
N VAL A 29 3.65 -9.95 -1.78
CA VAL A 29 4.54 -8.92 -1.23
C VAL A 29 5.80 -8.80 -2.07
N LYS A 30 6.29 -7.57 -2.19
CA LYS A 30 7.63 -7.24 -2.68
C LYS A 30 8.32 -6.30 -1.72
N VAL A 31 9.58 -6.61 -1.43
CA VAL A 31 10.47 -5.75 -0.66
C VAL A 31 11.49 -5.16 -1.62
N LEU A 32 11.48 -3.85 -1.76
CA LEU A 32 12.32 -3.13 -2.71
C LEU A 32 13.10 -2.02 -2.02
N GLY A 33 14.14 -1.51 -2.67
CA GLY A 33 14.85 -0.33 -2.20
C GLY A 33 13.93 0.88 -2.07
N ALA A 34 14.21 1.76 -1.12
CA ALA A 34 13.41 2.94 -0.87
C ALA A 34 13.44 3.97 -2.02
N ASP A 35 14.42 3.87 -2.91
CA ASP A 35 14.56 4.64 -4.16
C ASP A 35 13.55 4.24 -5.23
N ILE A 36 13.04 3.02 -5.18
CA ILE A 36 12.03 2.55 -6.13
C ILE A 36 10.70 3.26 -5.88
N GLY A 37 10.14 3.84 -6.93
CA GLY A 37 8.84 4.53 -6.87
C GLY A 37 7.69 3.55 -6.60
N ASP A 38 6.64 4.04 -5.95
CA ASP A 38 5.50 3.19 -5.54
C ASP A 38 4.82 2.52 -6.75
N ARG A 39 4.73 3.20 -7.89
CA ARG A 39 4.17 2.65 -9.13
C ARG A 39 4.97 1.48 -9.69
N GLU A 40 6.30 1.57 -9.67
CA GLU A 40 7.16 0.46 -10.10
C GLU A 40 7.07 -0.70 -9.11
N GLY A 41 7.10 -0.43 -7.80
CA GLY A 41 6.86 -1.45 -6.78
C GLY A 41 5.49 -2.12 -6.92
N GLY A 42 4.47 -1.37 -7.31
CA GLY A 42 3.14 -1.91 -7.62
C GLY A 42 3.16 -2.89 -8.81
N LYS A 43 3.90 -2.59 -9.87
CA LYS A 43 4.08 -3.52 -11.00
C LYS A 43 4.76 -4.80 -10.56
N GLU A 44 5.83 -4.71 -9.77
CA GLU A 44 6.55 -5.87 -9.24
C GLU A 44 5.70 -6.79 -8.38
N VAL A 45 4.77 -6.23 -7.60
CA VAL A 45 3.79 -7.00 -6.81
C VAL A 45 2.76 -7.69 -7.69
N LEU A 46 2.30 -7.01 -8.74
CA LEU A 46 1.18 -7.48 -9.57
C LEU A 46 1.63 -8.42 -10.69
N HIS A 47 2.80 -8.22 -11.27
CA HIS A 47 3.30 -8.98 -12.41
C HIS A 47 3.25 -10.51 -12.22
N PRO A 48 3.69 -11.09 -11.07
CA PRO A 48 3.61 -12.53 -10.85
C PRO A 48 2.20 -13.10 -10.75
N LEU A 49 1.19 -12.24 -10.62
CA LEU A 49 -0.21 -12.60 -10.38
C LEU A 49 -1.08 -12.48 -11.63
N VAL A 50 -0.53 -11.99 -12.73
CA VAL A 50 -1.25 -11.87 -14.00
C VAL A 50 -1.84 -13.23 -14.40
N GLY A 51 -3.15 -13.26 -14.65
CA GLY A 51 -3.89 -14.48 -15.00
C GLY A 51 -4.15 -15.47 -13.86
N LYS A 52 -3.60 -15.24 -12.64
CA LYS A 52 -3.75 -16.17 -11.50
C LYS A 52 -4.93 -15.87 -10.58
N LEU A 53 -5.53 -14.69 -10.69
CA LEU A 53 -6.60 -14.21 -9.81
C LEU A 53 -7.89 -13.94 -10.61
N PRO A 54 -8.62 -14.98 -11.08
CA PRO A 54 -9.76 -14.82 -11.99
C PRO A 54 -10.94 -14.06 -11.36
N ARG A 55 -11.02 -13.98 -10.03
CA ARG A 55 -12.08 -13.26 -9.30
C ARG A 55 -11.68 -11.82 -8.94
N LEU A 56 -10.46 -11.39 -9.24
CA LEU A 56 -10.02 -10.04 -8.97
C LEU A 56 -10.67 -9.07 -9.96
N GLN A 57 -11.44 -8.11 -9.45
CA GLN A 57 -12.15 -7.11 -10.25
C GLN A 57 -11.62 -5.71 -10.03
N VAL A 58 -11.24 -5.39 -8.79
CA VAL A 58 -10.83 -4.05 -8.39
C VAL A 58 -9.64 -4.11 -7.44
N ILE A 59 -8.67 -3.25 -7.67
CA ILE A 59 -7.57 -2.98 -6.75
C ILE A 59 -7.76 -1.57 -6.20
N TRP A 60 -7.75 -1.43 -4.87
CA TRP A 60 -7.70 -0.13 -4.20
C TRP A 60 -6.26 0.14 -3.79
N ALA A 61 -5.76 1.31 -4.16
CA ALA A 61 -4.41 1.74 -3.83
C ALA A 61 -4.42 3.17 -3.29
N ASP A 62 -3.37 3.55 -2.56
CA ASP A 62 -3.22 4.91 -2.06
C ASP A 62 -2.74 5.88 -3.16
N SER A 63 -2.63 7.16 -2.82
CA SER A 63 -2.21 8.21 -3.73
C SER A 63 -0.78 8.06 -4.28
N GLY A 64 0.10 7.29 -3.62
CA GLY A 64 1.44 6.99 -4.12
C GLY A 64 1.43 6.20 -5.43
N TYR A 65 0.37 5.42 -5.67
CA TYR A 65 0.15 4.66 -6.90
C TYR A 65 -0.66 5.44 -7.96
N ALA A 66 -1.02 6.70 -7.71
CA ALA A 66 -1.79 7.50 -8.64
C ALA A 66 -0.99 7.81 -9.92
N GLY A 67 -1.70 7.90 -11.04
CA GLY A 67 -1.19 8.32 -12.34
C GLY A 67 -1.64 7.42 -13.47
N ASP A 68 -1.92 8.05 -14.61
CA ASP A 68 -2.44 7.39 -15.80
C ASP A 68 -1.55 6.26 -16.34
N PRO A 69 -0.20 6.39 -16.37
CA PRO A 69 0.64 5.30 -16.87
C PRO A 69 0.51 4.01 -16.06
N PHE A 70 0.41 4.09 -14.73
CA PHE A 70 0.23 2.91 -13.89
C PHE A 70 -1.18 2.33 -14.03
N LYS A 71 -2.20 3.18 -14.09
CA LYS A 71 -3.59 2.76 -14.30
C LYS A 71 -3.77 2.04 -15.64
N GLN A 72 -3.16 2.57 -16.72
CA GLN A 72 -3.19 1.96 -18.03
C GLN A 72 -2.44 0.61 -18.02
N TRP A 73 -1.28 0.55 -17.37
CA TRP A 73 -0.52 -0.68 -17.22
C TRP A 73 -1.34 -1.78 -16.50
N VAL A 74 -1.98 -1.45 -15.38
CA VAL A 74 -2.86 -2.38 -14.64
C VAL A 74 -4.01 -2.86 -15.51
N LYS A 75 -4.66 -1.95 -16.25
CA LYS A 75 -5.75 -2.31 -17.16
C LYS A 75 -5.27 -3.23 -18.28
N ALA A 76 -4.11 -2.98 -18.86
CA ALA A 76 -3.58 -3.76 -19.98
C ALA A 76 -3.08 -5.15 -19.56
N HIS A 77 -2.39 -5.27 -18.42
CA HIS A 77 -1.70 -6.51 -18.03
C HIS A 77 -2.49 -7.33 -17.02
N VAL A 78 -3.13 -6.68 -16.04
CA VAL A 78 -3.87 -7.37 -14.97
C VAL A 78 -5.37 -7.47 -15.31
N GLN A 79 -5.87 -6.61 -16.20
CA GLN A 79 -7.26 -6.57 -16.67
C GLN A 79 -8.28 -6.28 -15.56
N VAL A 80 -7.88 -5.48 -14.57
CA VAL A 80 -8.73 -5.08 -13.45
C VAL A 80 -8.82 -3.56 -13.34
N ARG A 81 -9.84 -3.06 -12.64
CA ARG A 81 -9.97 -1.64 -12.32
C ARG A 81 -9.04 -1.27 -11.18
N LEU A 82 -8.29 -0.18 -11.34
CA LEU A 82 -7.50 0.45 -10.28
C LEU A 82 -8.23 1.68 -9.77
N ASP A 83 -8.61 1.68 -8.51
CA ASP A 83 -9.23 2.80 -7.81
C ASP A 83 -8.25 3.39 -6.80
N ILE A 84 -7.95 4.68 -6.94
CA ILE A 84 -7.08 5.38 -5.99
C ILE A 84 -7.93 5.93 -4.85
N VAL A 85 -7.59 5.52 -3.63
CA VAL A 85 -8.23 6.02 -2.41
C VAL A 85 -7.53 7.31 -2.00
N ASN A 86 -8.16 8.43 -2.33
CA ASN A 86 -7.67 9.76 -1.96
C ASN A 86 -8.24 10.20 -0.61
N HIS A 87 -7.44 10.93 0.16
CA HIS A 87 -7.95 11.68 1.31
C HIS A 87 -8.88 12.79 0.80
N PRO A 88 -9.97 13.16 1.50
CA PRO A 88 -10.92 14.17 1.04
C PRO A 88 -10.28 15.51 0.62
N TRP A 89 -9.18 15.87 1.25
CA TRP A 89 -8.41 17.08 0.92
C TRP A 89 -7.12 16.81 0.10
N THR A 90 -6.96 15.61 -0.46
CA THR A 90 -5.84 15.33 -1.36
C THR A 90 -6.07 16.09 -2.68
N GLY A 91 -5.18 17.00 -3.00
CA GLY A 91 -5.30 17.84 -4.20
C GLY A 91 -5.54 19.33 -3.90
N ILE A 92 -5.94 19.69 -2.69
CA ILE A 92 -6.01 21.10 -2.25
C ILE A 92 -4.58 21.55 -1.94
N ARG A 93 -3.87 22.05 -2.96
CA ARG A 93 -2.51 22.59 -2.82
C ARG A 93 -2.50 24.11 -2.65
N ALA A 94 -3.52 24.77 -3.17
CA ALA A 94 -3.74 26.20 -3.05
C ALA A 94 -5.23 26.48 -3.27
N VAL A 95 -5.72 27.48 -2.55
CA VAL A 95 -7.04 28.06 -2.78
C VAL A 95 -6.81 29.46 -3.31
N TRP A 96 -7.33 29.73 -4.50
CA TRP A 96 -7.28 31.07 -5.07
C TRP A 96 -8.43 31.88 -4.51
N VAL A 97 -8.13 32.94 -3.81
CA VAL A 97 -9.11 33.93 -3.30
C VAL A 97 -8.80 35.28 -3.90
N LYS A 98 -9.79 36.14 -4.01
CA LYS A 98 -9.60 37.52 -4.42
C LYS A 98 -8.82 38.27 -3.35
N GLU A 99 -8.07 39.28 -3.77
CA GLU A 99 -7.32 40.15 -2.86
C GLU A 99 -8.28 40.75 -1.83
N GLY A 100 -8.00 40.53 -0.52
CA GLY A 100 -8.85 40.98 0.59
C GLY A 100 -9.91 39.99 1.08
N GLU A 101 -10.07 38.82 0.47
CA GLU A 101 -10.93 37.76 0.99
C GLU A 101 -10.14 36.79 1.88
N GLU A 102 -10.67 36.47 3.06
CA GLU A 102 -10.13 35.42 3.92
C GLU A 102 -10.62 34.05 3.47
N VAL A 103 -9.72 33.06 3.51
CA VAL A 103 -10.08 31.66 3.18
C VAL A 103 -10.78 31.04 4.38
N ASP A 104 -12.03 30.63 4.21
CA ASP A 104 -12.71 29.78 5.18
C ASP A 104 -12.20 28.34 5.07
N TRP A 105 -11.13 28.04 5.81
CA TRP A 105 -10.54 26.71 5.88
C TRP A 105 -11.49 25.66 6.46
N ASP A 106 -12.42 26.08 7.34
CA ASP A 106 -13.39 25.20 7.98
C ASP A 106 -14.46 24.71 6.99
N ALA A 107 -14.77 25.49 5.97
CA ALA A 107 -15.65 25.08 4.88
C ALA A 107 -14.96 24.14 3.87
N ILE A 108 -13.64 24.30 3.70
CA ILE A 108 -12.85 23.55 2.71
C ILE A 108 -12.32 22.25 3.28
N ILE A 109 -11.88 22.27 4.56
CA ILE A 109 -11.29 21.12 5.24
C ILE A 109 -12.33 20.52 6.20
N PRO A 110 -12.86 19.33 5.93
CA PRO A 110 -13.81 18.69 6.84
C PRO A 110 -13.18 18.51 8.23
N LYS A 111 -13.86 18.99 9.28
CA LYS A 111 -13.41 18.84 10.67
C LYS A 111 -13.59 17.38 11.12
N GLY A 112 -12.66 16.89 11.95
CA GLY A 112 -12.75 15.60 12.62
C GLY A 112 -12.00 14.45 11.95
N PHE A 113 -12.17 13.27 12.52
CA PHE A 113 -11.55 12.03 12.02
C PHE A 113 -12.40 11.42 10.90
N HIS A 114 -11.87 11.38 9.70
CA HIS A 114 -12.52 10.75 8.54
C HIS A 114 -11.92 9.38 8.27
N ILE A 115 -12.74 8.35 8.44
CA ILE A 115 -12.39 6.98 8.07
C ILE A 115 -12.40 6.88 6.55
N LEU A 116 -11.23 6.66 5.95
CA LEU A 116 -11.14 6.34 4.53
C LEU A 116 -11.53 4.88 4.32
N PRO A 117 -12.62 4.60 3.61
CA PRO A 117 -13.04 3.23 3.34
C PRO A 117 -11.88 2.43 2.74
N ARG A 118 -11.64 1.22 3.29
CA ARG A 118 -10.65 0.25 2.79
C ARG A 118 -9.18 0.56 3.02
N ARG A 119 -8.79 1.79 3.37
CA ARG A 119 -7.39 2.10 3.71
C ARG A 119 -6.95 1.41 5.00
N TRP A 120 -7.82 1.35 6.00
CA TRP A 120 -7.55 0.68 7.27
C TRP A 120 -7.19 -0.80 7.13
N VAL A 121 -7.58 -1.45 6.00
CA VAL A 121 -7.27 -2.87 5.75
C VAL A 121 -5.76 -3.08 5.64
N ILE A 122 -5.07 -2.24 4.87
CA ILE A 122 -3.61 -2.35 4.72
C ILE A 122 -2.87 -1.91 6.00
N GLU A 123 -3.39 -0.92 6.71
CA GLU A 123 -2.84 -0.47 8.00
C GLU A 123 -2.92 -1.61 9.04
N ARG A 124 -4.04 -2.31 9.11
CA ARG A 124 -4.21 -3.50 9.95
C ARG A 124 -3.25 -4.62 9.56
N THR A 125 -3.07 -4.88 8.28
CA THR A 125 -2.12 -5.90 7.80
C THR A 125 -0.69 -5.54 8.21
N ASN A 126 -0.30 -4.28 8.05
CA ASN A 126 1.00 -3.80 8.52
C ASN A 126 1.17 -4.00 10.02
N ALA A 127 0.12 -3.73 10.82
CA ALA A 127 0.15 -3.99 12.26
C ALA A 127 0.37 -5.48 12.55
N TRP A 128 -0.31 -6.41 11.86
CA TRP A 128 -0.09 -7.85 12.04
C TRP A 128 1.33 -8.29 11.67
N ILE A 129 1.90 -7.74 10.61
CA ILE A 129 3.27 -8.01 10.20
C ILE A 129 4.25 -7.52 11.27
N THR A 130 4.12 -6.28 11.72
CA THR A 130 5.04 -5.65 12.69
C THR A 130 4.89 -6.21 14.11
N HIS A 131 3.79 -6.85 14.44
CA HIS A 131 3.64 -7.63 15.69
C HIS A 131 4.67 -8.77 15.80
N ASN A 132 5.21 -9.23 14.69
CA ASN A 132 6.32 -10.17 14.70
C ASN A 132 7.62 -9.41 14.95
N ARG A 133 8.29 -9.69 16.08
CA ARG A 133 9.50 -8.99 16.53
C ARG A 133 10.55 -8.84 15.42
N ARG A 134 10.75 -9.88 14.61
CA ARG A 134 11.72 -9.86 13.50
C ARG A 134 11.32 -8.90 12.37
N LEU A 135 10.03 -8.61 12.20
CA LEU A 135 9.50 -7.75 11.14
C LEU A 135 9.17 -6.33 11.63
N SER A 136 9.34 -6.04 12.94
CA SER A 136 9.16 -4.71 13.51
C SER A 136 10.19 -3.71 12.99
N ARG A 137 11.38 -4.21 12.59
CA ARG A 137 12.45 -3.49 11.90
C ARG A 137 12.94 -4.31 10.73
N ASP A 138 13.73 -3.71 9.85
CA ASP A 138 14.37 -4.42 8.74
C ASP A 138 15.73 -4.96 9.19
N PHE A 139 15.74 -6.23 9.58
CA PHE A 139 16.96 -6.95 9.99
C PHE A 139 17.52 -7.86 8.89
N GLU A 140 16.83 -7.95 7.75
CA GLU A 140 17.16 -8.92 6.73
C GLU A 140 18.29 -8.43 5.82
N GLY A 141 19.21 -9.30 5.47
CA GLY A 141 20.32 -8.99 4.56
C GLY A 141 19.87 -8.84 3.10
N THR A 142 18.80 -9.55 2.70
CA THR A 142 18.29 -9.54 1.33
C THR A 142 16.81 -9.19 1.26
N HIS A 143 16.34 -8.70 0.12
CA HIS A 143 14.93 -8.44 -0.12
C HIS A 143 14.11 -9.73 -0.05
N THR A 144 14.61 -10.81 -0.64
CA THR A 144 13.94 -12.12 -0.69
C THR A 144 13.74 -12.71 0.71
N SER A 145 14.73 -12.59 1.61
CA SER A 145 14.54 -13.05 2.99
C SER A 145 13.48 -12.23 3.72
N GLY A 146 13.43 -10.92 3.49
CA GLY A 146 12.37 -10.05 4.00
C GLY A 146 10.98 -10.48 3.53
N GLU A 147 10.82 -10.76 2.24
CA GLU A 147 9.58 -11.30 1.66
C GLU A 147 9.19 -12.63 2.31
N ALA A 148 10.14 -13.57 2.44
CA ALA A 148 9.90 -14.89 3.03
C ALA A 148 9.40 -14.80 4.48
N PHE A 149 9.99 -13.94 5.31
CA PHE A 149 9.53 -13.75 6.69
C PHE A 149 8.13 -13.10 6.76
N ILE A 150 7.79 -12.21 5.85
CA ILE A 150 6.44 -11.65 5.76
C ILE A 150 5.43 -12.75 5.41
N TYR A 151 5.74 -13.61 4.42
CA TYR A 151 4.89 -14.76 4.09
C TYR A 151 4.72 -15.71 5.29
N LEU A 152 5.79 -16.05 6.00
CA LEU A 152 5.73 -16.92 7.18
C LEU A 152 4.85 -16.32 8.29
N ALA A 153 4.99 -15.03 8.56
CA ALA A 153 4.17 -14.33 9.55
C ALA A 153 2.68 -14.38 9.19
N MET A 154 2.36 -14.14 7.92
CA MET A 154 0.97 -14.16 7.45
C MET A 154 0.39 -15.56 7.34
N MET A 155 1.19 -16.57 6.96
CA MET A 155 0.77 -17.97 7.02
C MET A 155 0.42 -18.40 8.45
N ARG A 156 1.26 -18.05 9.43
CA ARG A 156 0.97 -18.31 10.85
C ARG A 156 -0.37 -17.70 11.26
N LEU A 157 -0.65 -16.45 10.87
CA LEU A 157 -1.90 -15.78 11.15
C LEU A 157 -3.09 -16.54 10.53
N MET A 158 -2.98 -16.91 9.25
CA MET A 158 -4.05 -17.63 8.53
C MET A 158 -4.33 -19.00 9.15
N VAL A 159 -3.30 -19.77 9.44
CA VAL A 159 -3.43 -21.09 10.11
C VAL A 159 -4.07 -20.94 11.48
N SER A 160 -3.67 -19.93 12.27
CA SER A 160 -4.27 -19.68 13.59
C SER A 160 -5.76 -19.31 13.49
N ARG A 161 -6.18 -18.62 12.43
CA ARG A 161 -7.60 -18.30 12.19
C ARG A 161 -8.39 -19.53 11.79
N LEU A 162 -7.84 -20.34 10.89
CA LEU A 162 -8.47 -21.60 10.46
C LEU A 162 -8.65 -22.57 11.65
N ALA A 163 -7.65 -22.66 12.52
CA ALA A 163 -7.74 -23.52 13.71
C ALA A 163 -8.82 -23.06 14.71
N ARG A 164 -9.06 -21.74 14.81
CA ARG A 164 -10.11 -21.18 15.68
C ARG A 164 -11.50 -21.20 15.06
N ALA A 165 -11.61 -21.28 13.75
CA ALA A 165 -12.86 -21.32 13.01
C ALA A 165 -13.53 -22.71 12.98
N ARG A 166 -12.92 -23.72 13.63
CA ARG A 166 -13.56 -25.04 13.78
C ARG A 166 -14.71 -24.91 14.77
N PRO A 167 -15.92 -25.39 14.43
CA PRO A 167 -17.08 -25.42 15.31
C PRO A 167 -16.83 -26.29 16.55
#